data_733ce77a12ec7b88f4453a12f6c8d6c3
#
_entry.id   733ce77a12ec7b88f4453a12f6c8d6c3
#
_cell.length_a   1.000
_cell.length_b   1.000
_cell.length_c   1.000
_cell.angle_alpha   90.00
_cell.angle_beta   90.00
_cell.angle_gamma   90.00
#
_symmetry.space_group_name_H-M   'P 1'
#
loop_
_entity.id
_entity.type
_entity.pdbx_description
1 polymer ?
#
loop_
_entity_poly.entity_id
_entity_poly.type
_entity_poly.pdbx_seq_one_letter_code
_entity_poly.pdbx_strand_id
1 'polypeptide(L)'
;MKKNKKKRKTIIFSITTFLLLVMVYVSLHLERRVNFLENGIKTITSVLSSAVMIPFKAFNSEKNVDQSESYTIQKNINKSLESEIEELKDTLSLNKTFTEYECINATVLTRNKNYWLNTIIIDKGLDNNIGMDMAVITKNGLIGKIVKVYKNSSEVKLITADDINYKVSVLLSTESGDYYGVLSGYSKNGKLLKIKWVDKDSNIKVGDKATTSGIGGIFPKGVYIGEVEKIKEDKYNLSKVVYIKINQDFNNIHYVTVLKDRK
;
A
#
# COMPACT_ATOMS: atom_id res chain seq x y z
N MET A 1 9.31 30.76 48.25
CA MET A 1 8.62 30.15 47.06
C MET A 1 9.27 28.92 46.40
N LYS A 2 10.50 28.52 46.75
CA LYS A 2 11.20 27.35 46.10
C LYS A 2 10.74 25.95 46.60
N LYS A 3 10.19 25.82 47.81
CA LYS A 3 9.86 24.53 48.45
C LYS A 3 8.61 23.81 47.85
N ASN A 4 7.67 24.55 47.27
CA ASN A 4 6.48 23.97 46.64
C ASN A 4 6.68 23.39 45.24
N LYS A 5 7.68 23.88 44.48
CA LYS A 5 8.01 23.31 43.16
C LYS A 5 8.66 21.94 43.26
N LYS A 6 9.44 21.66 44.30
CA LYS A 6 10.08 20.36 44.52
C LYS A 6 9.05 19.30 44.90
N LYS A 7 8.10 19.62 45.77
CA LYS A 7 6.99 18.72 46.16
C LYS A 7 6.07 18.38 44.98
N ARG A 8 5.76 19.34 44.12
CA ARG A 8 4.96 19.08 42.89
C ARG A 8 5.67 18.15 41.92
N LYS A 9 6.99 18.31 41.71
CA LYS A 9 7.75 17.39 40.84
C LYS A 9 7.81 15.98 41.38
N THR A 10 7.94 15.81 42.71
CA THR A 10 7.95 14.49 43.37
C THR A 10 6.57 13.80 43.27
N ILE A 11 5.49 14.56 43.40
CA ILE A 11 4.11 14.04 43.26
C ILE A 11 3.85 13.61 41.82
N ILE A 12 4.26 14.42 40.83
CA ILE A 12 4.09 14.08 39.40
C ILE A 12 4.93 12.83 39.07
N PHE A 13 6.16 12.73 39.55
CA PHE A 13 7.00 11.55 39.35
C PHE A 13 6.40 10.29 40.00
N SER A 14 5.82 10.40 41.20
CA SER A 14 5.14 9.28 41.87
C SER A 14 3.88 8.83 41.10
N ILE A 15 3.11 9.75 40.56
CA ILE A 15 1.92 9.43 39.74
C ILE A 15 2.33 8.74 38.43
N THR A 16 3.39 9.21 37.76
CA THR A 16 3.85 8.60 36.51
C THR A 16 4.41 7.21 36.73
N THR A 17 5.16 6.97 37.81
CA THR A 17 5.67 5.63 38.16
C THR A 17 4.55 4.67 38.55
N PHE A 18 3.52 5.15 39.28
CA PHE A 18 2.34 4.35 39.60
C PHE A 18 1.55 3.95 38.36
N LEU A 19 1.37 4.88 37.43
CA LEU A 19 0.65 4.62 36.14
C LEU A 19 1.42 3.60 35.28
N LEU A 20 2.76 3.65 35.27
CA LEU A 20 3.60 2.70 34.58
C LEU A 20 3.52 1.29 35.19
N LEU A 21 3.50 1.19 36.54
CA LEU A 21 3.33 -0.07 37.25
C LEU A 21 1.95 -0.70 37.00
N VAL A 22 0.89 0.11 36.96
CA VAL A 22 -0.46 -0.34 36.64
C VAL A 22 -0.50 -0.85 35.19
N MET A 23 0.15 -0.17 34.26
CA MET A 23 0.23 -0.60 32.86
C MET A 23 0.97 -1.93 32.69
N VAL A 24 2.08 -2.12 33.41
CA VAL A 24 2.82 -3.40 33.43
C VAL A 24 1.99 -4.50 34.09
N TYR A 25 1.32 -4.21 35.21
CA TYR A 25 0.45 -5.18 35.90
C TYR A 25 -0.71 -5.64 35.01
N VAL A 26 -1.36 -4.70 34.31
CA VAL A 26 -2.42 -5.00 33.32
C VAL A 26 -1.86 -5.81 32.15
N SER A 27 -0.66 -5.49 31.68
CA SER A 27 0.02 -6.24 30.60
C SER A 27 0.36 -7.69 31.00
N LEU A 28 0.71 -7.92 32.26
CA LEU A 28 1.08 -9.26 32.75
C LEU A 28 -0.12 -10.13 33.14
N HIS A 29 -1.27 -9.53 33.51
CA HIS A 29 -2.44 -10.26 34.00
C HIS A 29 -3.57 -10.42 32.97
N LEU A 30 -3.55 -9.67 31.85
CA LEU A 30 -4.48 -9.90 30.74
C LEU A 30 -3.87 -10.89 29.75
N GLU A 31 -3.83 -12.16 30.09
CA GLU A 31 -3.66 -13.20 29.12
C GLU A 31 -4.81 -13.19 28.10
N ARG A 32 -4.44 -12.96 26.81
CA ARG A 32 -5.24 -13.26 25.62
C ARG A 32 -6.53 -12.43 25.37
N ARG A 33 -6.40 -11.11 25.26
CA ARG A 33 -7.26 -10.34 24.33
C ARG A 33 -6.45 -9.23 23.62
N VAL A 34 -5.45 -9.64 22.84
CA VAL A 34 -4.53 -8.73 22.14
C VAL A 34 -5.22 -7.93 21.03
N ASN A 35 -6.36 -8.39 20.52
CA ASN A 35 -7.01 -7.78 19.36
C ASN A 35 -7.64 -6.40 19.62
N PHE A 36 -8.06 -6.09 20.85
CA PHE A 36 -8.75 -4.82 21.13
C PHE A 36 -7.78 -3.63 21.25
N LEU A 37 -6.62 -3.83 21.88
CA LEU A 37 -5.59 -2.77 22.02
C LEU A 37 -4.86 -2.50 20.71
N GLU A 38 -4.57 -3.53 19.93
CA GLU A 38 -3.94 -3.38 18.61
C GLU A 38 -4.86 -2.63 17.63
N ASN A 39 -6.14 -2.91 17.63
CA ASN A 39 -7.12 -2.19 16.83
C ASN A 39 -7.31 -0.74 17.32
N GLY A 40 -7.29 -0.50 18.62
CA GLY A 40 -7.37 0.84 19.21
C GLY A 40 -6.18 1.73 18.83
N ILE A 41 -4.98 1.21 18.91
CA ILE A 41 -3.75 1.95 18.55
C ILE A 41 -3.71 2.27 17.05
N LYS A 42 -4.09 1.32 16.18
CA LYS A 42 -4.14 1.56 14.72
C LYS A 42 -5.20 2.58 14.33
N THR A 43 -6.32 2.62 15.03
CA THR A 43 -7.37 3.63 14.81
C THR A 43 -6.92 5.02 15.28
N ILE A 44 -6.23 5.11 16.42
CA ILE A 44 -5.70 6.38 16.95
C ILE A 44 -4.59 6.92 16.03
N THR A 45 -3.70 6.05 15.50
CA THR A 45 -2.65 6.50 14.56
C THR A 45 -3.21 6.95 13.21
N SER A 46 -4.29 6.34 12.72
CA SER A 46 -4.95 6.78 11.48
C SER A 46 -5.64 8.14 11.63
N VAL A 47 -6.26 8.41 12.78
CA VAL A 47 -6.88 9.72 13.09
C VAL A 47 -5.81 10.79 13.35
N LEU A 48 -4.73 10.46 14.05
CA LEU A 48 -3.61 11.39 14.30
C LEU A 48 -2.84 11.73 13.01
N SER A 49 -2.66 10.78 12.09
CA SER A 49 -1.97 11.06 10.82
C SER A 49 -2.78 11.97 9.91
N SER A 50 -4.11 11.88 9.93
CA SER A 50 -4.98 12.83 9.19
C SER A 50 -5.01 14.24 9.81
N ALA A 51 -4.76 14.36 11.13
CA ALA A 51 -4.67 15.64 11.82
C ALA A 51 -3.28 16.29 11.70
N VAL A 52 -2.21 15.54 11.45
CA VAL A 52 -0.82 16.06 11.34
C VAL A 52 -0.51 16.61 9.95
N MET A 53 -1.42 16.48 8.96
CA MET A 53 -1.33 17.19 7.67
C MET A 53 -1.76 18.65 7.74
N ILE A 54 -1.99 19.22 8.95
CA ILE A 54 -2.08 20.67 9.12
C ILE A 54 -0.67 21.22 9.00
N PRO A 55 -0.39 22.11 8.05
CA PRO A 55 0.95 22.67 7.88
C PRO A 55 1.38 23.36 9.17
N PHE A 56 2.49 22.93 9.73
CA PHE A 56 3.16 23.56 10.85
C PHE A 56 3.67 24.95 10.42
N LYS A 57 2.75 25.88 10.19
CA LYS A 57 3.00 27.30 9.97
C LYS A 57 2.65 28.03 11.25
N ALA A 58 3.53 28.02 12.20
CA ALA A 58 3.71 29.12 13.16
C ALA A 58 4.82 28.78 14.14
N PHE A 59 6.04 28.88 13.71
CA PHE A 59 7.10 29.30 14.63
C PHE A 59 7.96 30.31 13.89
N ASN A 60 7.61 31.59 14.08
CA ASN A 60 8.44 32.70 13.66
C ASN A 60 9.81 32.59 14.31
N SER A 61 10.79 32.38 13.48
CA SER A 61 12.15 32.84 13.76
C SER A 61 12.56 33.61 12.51
N GLU A 62 12.56 34.94 12.63
CA GLU A 62 13.20 35.80 11.66
C GLU A 62 14.67 35.41 11.55
N LYS A 63 15.00 34.63 10.56
CA LYS A 63 16.31 34.53 9.95
C LYS A 63 16.20 34.96 8.53
N ASN A 64 16.98 35.92 8.10
CA ASN A 64 17.16 36.32 6.71
C ASN A 64 17.39 35.09 5.86
N VAL A 65 16.32 34.56 5.31
CA VAL A 65 16.37 33.48 4.33
C VAL A 65 16.80 34.12 3.04
N ASP A 66 17.95 33.72 2.55
CA ASP A 66 18.50 34.20 1.29
C ASP A 66 17.45 34.03 0.19
N GLN A 67 17.22 35.05 -0.62
CA GLN A 67 16.18 35.05 -1.66
C GLN A 67 16.30 33.85 -2.62
N SER A 68 17.51 33.33 -2.79
CA SER A 68 17.81 32.12 -3.59
C SER A 68 17.28 30.83 -2.95
N GLU A 69 17.34 30.69 -1.63
CA GLU A 69 16.79 29.53 -0.91
C GLU A 69 15.25 29.53 -0.97
N SER A 70 14.62 30.68 -0.74
CA SER A 70 13.17 30.79 -0.80
C SER A 70 12.61 30.47 -2.20
N TYR A 71 13.30 30.89 -3.27
CA TYR A 71 12.95 30.58 -4.65
C TYR A 71 13.08 29.07 -4.93
N THR A 72 14.14 28.43 -4.43
CA THR A 72 14.37 26.98 -4.59
C THR A 72 13.32 26.15 -3.87
N ILE A 73 12.97 26.55 -2.64
CA ILE A 73 11.90 25.91 -1.85
C ILE A 73 10.56 26.04 -2.58
N GLN A 74 10.24 27.24 -3.08
CA GLN A 74 8.97 27.50 -3.78
C GLN A 74 8.87 26.71 -5.10
N LYS A 75 9.97 26.60 -5.85
CA LYS A 75 10.05 25.77 -7.05
C LYS A 75 9.84 24.30 -6.76
N ASN A 76 10.42 23.78 -5.68
CA ASN A 76 10.25 22.38 -5.26
C ASN A 76 8.81 22.10 -4.81
N ILE A 77 8.19 23.04 -4.09
CA ILE A 77 6.77 22.94 -3.68
C ILE A 77 5.87 22.93 -4.92
N ASN A 78 6.08 23.83 -5.89
CA ASN A 78 5.30 23.87 -7.11
C ASN A 78 5.42 22.57 -7.90
N LYS A 79 6.63 22.03 -8.07
CA LYS A 79 6.86 20.74 -8.72
C LYS A 79 6.16 19.57 -8.00
N SER A 80 6.15 19.57 -6.65
CA SER A 80 5.43 18.58 -5.87
C SER A 80 3.92 18.67 -6.08
N LEU A 81 3.36 19.90 -6.07
CA LEU A 81 1.93 20.14 -6.31
C LEU A 81 1.50 19.76 -7.73
N GLU A 82 2.32 20.05 -8.74
CA GLU A 82 2.07 19.63 -10.13
C GLU A 82 2.00 18.12 -10.25
N SER A 83 2.95 17.41 -9.61
CA SER A 83 2.97 15.95 -9.58
C SER A 83 1.73 15.37 -8.87
N GLU A 84 1.29 16.00 -7.78
CA GLU A 84 0.09 15.59 -7.02
C GLU A 84 -1.18 15.81 -7.84
N ILE A 85 -1.30 16.94 -8.54
CA ILE A 85 -2.41 17.22 -9.46
C ILE A 85 -2.48 16.17 -10.58
N GLU A 86 -1.34 15.78 -11.13
CA GLU A 86 -1.29 14.74 -12.17
C GLU A 86 -1.73 13.38 -11.64
N GLU A 87 -1.24 12.95 -10.47
CA GLU A 87 -1.64 11.70 -9.83
C GLU A 87 -3.15 11.68 -9.51
N LEU A 88 -3.72 12.80 -9.06
CA LEU A 88 -5.17 12.93 -8.83
C LEU A 88 -5.98 12.82 -10.11
N LYS A 89 -5.57 13.50 -11.20
CA LYS A 89 -6.21 13.38 -12.52
C LYS A 89 -6.21 11.95 -13.03
N ASP A 90 -5.07 11.26 -12.88
CA ASP A 90 -4.93 9.87 -13.28
C ASP A 90 -5.86 8.95 -12.47
N THR A 91 -5.93 9.16 -11.16
CA THR A 91 -6.83 8.41 -10.27
C THR A 91 -8.29 8.61 -10.67
N LEU A 92 -8.69 9.84 -11.01
CA LEU A 92 -10.05 10.13 -11.50
C LEU A 92 -10.33 9.50 -12.88
N SER A 93 -9.32 9.35 -13.72
CA SER A 93 -9.48 8.73 -15.04
C SER A 93 -9.78 7.24 -14.96
N LEU A 94 -9.28 6.54 -13.92
CA LEU A 94 -9.56 5.12 -13.68
C LEU A 94 -11.06 4.84 -13.51
N ASN A 95 -11.82 5.76 -12.92
CA ASN A 95 -13.27 5.64 -12.74
C ASN A 95 -14.01 5.47 -14.06
N LYS A 96 -13.46 5.99 -15.15
CA LYS A 96 -14.02 5.88 -16.52
C LYS A 96 -13.62 4.58 -17.20
N THR A 97 -12.51 3.98 -16.79
CA THR A 97 -11.97 2.75 -17.40
C THR A 97 -12.64 1.51 -16.83
N PHE A 98 -12.90 1.48 -15.53
CA PHE A 98 -13.49 0.33 -14.83
C PHE A 98 -14.97 0.54 -14.54
N THR A 99 -15.78 0.74 -15.60
CA THR A 99 -17.22 1.06 -15.49
C THR A 99 -18.07 -0.06 -14.88
N GLU A 100 -17.60 -1.31 -14.94
CA GLU A 100 -18.28 -2.47 -14.34
C GLU A 100 -18.07 -2.54 -12.81
N TYR A 101 -17.14 -1.75 -12.28
CA TYR A 101 -16.81 -1.67 -10.86
C TYR A 101 -17.21 -0.33 -10.27
N GLU A 102 -17.54 -0.32 -8.98
CA GLU A 102 -17.57 0.88 -8.17
C GLU A 102 -16.13 1.22 -7.78
N CYS A 103 -15.61 2.36 -8.26
CA CYS A 103 -14.27 2.82 -7.97
C CYS A 103 -14.26 3.69 -6.72
N ILE A 104 -13.56 3.26 -5.66
CA ILE A 104 -13.42 4.01 -4.41
C ILE A 104 -12.00 4.54 -4.35
N ASN A 105 -11.84 5.84 -4.54
CA ASN A 105 -10.53 6.50 -4.48
C ASN A 105 -10.11 6.70 -3.02
N ALA A 106 -8.84 6.42 -2.71
CA ALA A 106 -8.30 6.47 -1.37
C ALA A 106 -6.89 7.05 -1.34
N THR A 107 -6.55 7.66 -0.21
CA THR A 107 -5.20 8.19 0.08
C THR A 107 -4.41 7.17 0.91
N VAL A 108 -3.14 7.01 0.59
CA VAL A 108 -2.22 6.18 1.37
C VAL A 108 -1.78 6.94 2.61
N LEU A 109 -2.16 6.45 3.79
CA LEU A 109 -1.83 7.07 5.08
C LEU A 109 -0.43 6.69 5.56
N THR A 110 -0.06 5.44 5.37
CA THR A 110 1.25 4.94 5.83
C THR A 110 1.65 3.68 5.07
N ARG A 111 2.93 3.37 5.10
CA ARG A 111 3.50 2.20 4.48
C ARG A 111 4.37 1.41 5.46
N ASN A 112 4.11 0.12 5.56
CA ASN A 112 5.00 -0.81 6.25
C ASN A 112 6.02 -1.38 5.26
N LYS A 113 7.29 -1.00 5.42
CA LYS A 113 8.40 -1.42 4.55
C LYS A 113 9.00 -2.78 4.95
N ASN A 114 8.48 -3.42 6.00
CA ASN A 114 8.96 -4.73 6.40
C ASN A 114 8.65 -5.76 5.30
N TYR A 115 9.67 -6.46 4.88
CA TYR A 115 9.67 -7.34 3.71
C TYR A 115 8.52 -8.36 3.69
N TRP A 116 8.18 -8.93 4.85
CA TRP A 116 7.15 -9.94 5.00
C TRP A 116 5.73 -9.39 4.86
N LEU A 117 5.52 -8.16 5.30
CA LEU A 117 4.21 -7.54 5.28
C LEU A 117 3.98 -6.80 3.97
N ASN A 118 4.94 -5.98 3.53
CA ASN A 118 4.86 -5.11 2.35
C ASN A 118 3.42 -4.60 2.12
N THR A 119 2.91 -3.87 3.11
CA THR A 119 1.53 -3.39 3.16
C THR A 119 1.49 -1.88 3.20
N ILE A 120 0.41 -1.32 2.72
CA ILE A 120 0.04 0.09 2.89
C ILE A 120 -1.30 0.18 3.64
N ILE A 121 -1.52 1.30 4.33
CA ILE A 121 -2.81 1.63 4.95
C ILE A 121 -3.42 2.79 4.18
N ILE A 122 -4.70 2.65 3.84
CA ILE A 122 -5.49 3.65 3.12
C ILE A 122 -6.56 4.26 4.02
N ASP A 123 -7.03 5.49 3.71
CA ASP A 123 -8.00 6.29 4.45
C ASP A 123 -9.47 5.88 4.23
N LYS A 124 -9.72 4.71 3.66
CA LYS A 124 -11.06 4.16 3.42
C LYS A 124 -11.23 2.82 4.12
N GLY A 125 -12.39 2.63 4.75
CA GLY A 125 -12.71 1.44 5.53
C GLY A 125 -14.17 1.01 5.38
N LEU A 126 -14.71 0.36 6.42
CA LEU A 126 -16.10 -0.10 6.44
C LEU A 126 -17.11 1.01 6.17
N ASP A 127 -16.90 2.22 6.71
CA ASP A 127 -17.77 3.38 6.49
C ASP A 127 -17.82 3.82 5.02
N ASN A 128 -16.84 3.39 4.21
CA ASN A 128 -16.76 3.64 2.77
C ASN A 128 -17.08 2.40 1.92
N ASN A 129 -17.73 1.39 2.50
CA ASN A 129 -18.07 0.13 1.83
C ASN A 129 -16.84 -0.66 1.31
N ILE A 130 -15.68 -0.49 1.94
CA ILE A 130 -14.52 -1.35 1.65
C ILE A 130 -14.74 -2.74 2.26
N GLY A 131 -14.46 -3.77 1.48
CA GLY A 131 -14.49 -5.17 1.88
C GLY A 131 -13.13 -5.85 1.74
N MET A 132 -13.03 -7.04 2.34
CA MET A 132 -11.86 -7.92 2.17
C MET A 132 -11.74 -8.35 0.72
N ASP A 133 -10.53 -8.65 0.30
CA ASP A 133 -10.16 -9.16 -1.03
C ASP A 133 -10.44 -8.22 -2.21
N MET A 134 -10.95 -7.01 -1.99
CA MET A 134 -11.10 -6.02 -3.06
C MET A 134 -9.74 -5.67 -3.67
N ALA A 135 -9.69 -5.62 -5.00
CA ALA A 135 -8.49 -5.25 -5.75
C ALA A 135 -8.17 -3.76 -5.59
N VAL A 136 -6.88 -3.44 -5.50
CA VAL A 136 -6.38 -2.08 -5.38
C VAL A 136 -5.45 -1.79 -6.55
N ILE A 137 -5.70 -0.70 -7.26
CA ILE A 137 -5.00 -0.31 -8.48
C ILE A 137 -4.51 1.15 -8.44
N THR A 138 -3.60 1.46 -9.34
CA THR A 138 -3.27 2.83 -9.77
C THR A 138 -3.37 2.90 -11.30
N LYS A 139 -3.09 4.05 -11.91
CA LYS A 139 -2.96 4.18 -13.37
C LYS A 139 -1.93 3.22 -13.98
N ASN A 140 -0.90 2.86 -13.23
CA ASN A 140 0.17 1.99 -13.68
C ASN A 140 -0.15 0.50 -13.52
N GLY A 141 -1.33 0.16 -12.97
CA GLY A 141 -1.82 -1.20 -12.86
C GLY A 141 -2.09 -1.68 -11.45
N LEU A 142 -2.04 -2.99 -11.27
CA LEU A 142 -2.35 -3.67 -10.02
C LEU A 142 -1.33 -3.34 -8.91
N ILE A 143 -1.85 -2.91 -7.77
CA ILE A 143 -1.06 -2.64 -6.57
C ILE A 143 -1.14 -3.81 -5.58
N GLY A 144 -2.35 -4.33 -5.36
CA GLY A 144 -2.56 -5.36 -4.36
C GLY A 144 -4.02 -5.65 -4.11
N LYS A 145 -4.32 -6.11 -2.90
CA LYS A 145 -5.70 -6.34 -2.44
C LYS A 145 -5.85 -5.99 -0.97
N ILE A 146 -7.08 -5.71 -0.57
CA ILE A 146 -7.44 -5.48 0.83
C ILE A 146 -7.30 -6.79 1.62
N VAL A 147 -6.57 -6.75 2.73
CA VAL A 147 -6.36 -7.91 3.62
C VAL A 147 -6.89 -7.70 5.01
N LYS A 148 -7.13 -6.45 5.44
CA LYS A 148 -7.83 -6.12 6.68
C LYS A 148 -8.63 -4.85 6.48
N VAL A 149 -9.81 -4.79 7.10
CA VAL A 149 -10.70 -3.63 7.03
C VAL A 149 -11.00 -3.17 8.46
N TYR A 150 -10.79 -1.88 8.70
CA TYR A 150 -11.16 -1.18 9.93
C TYR A 150 -12.31 -0.22 9.65
N LYS A 151 -12.81 0.49 10.66
CA LYS A 151 -13.92 1.41 10.49
C LYS A 151 -13.65 2.46 9.40
N ASN A 152 -12.54 3.19 9.49
CA ASN A 152 -12.21 4.33 8.62
C ASN A 152 -10.90 4.13 7.84
N SER A 153 -10.33 2.95 7.84
CA SER A 153 -9.09 2.63 7.14
C SER A 153 -9.03 1.18 6.75
N SER A 154 -8.13 0.82 5.83
CA SER A 154 -7.92 -0.57 5.43
C SER A 154 -6.44 -0.85 5.17
N GLU A 155 -6.05 -2.10 5.36
CA GLU A 155 -4.70 -2.58 5.06
C GLU A 155 -4.71 -3.28 3.70
N VAL A 156 -3.85 -2.80 2.80
CA VAL A 156 -3.64 -3.35 1.47
C VAL A 156 -2.34 -4.14 1.46
N LYS A 157 -2.38 -5.42 1.10
CA LYS A 157 -1.18 -6.21 0.83
C LYS A 157 -0.76 -6.01 -0.62
N LEU A 158 0.50 -5.61 -0.83
CA LEU A 158 1.04 -5.33 -2.15
C LEU A 158 1.38 -6.63 -2.90
N ILE A 159 1.30 -6.60 -4.24
CA ILE A 159 1.69 -7.74 -5.11
C ILE A 159 3.18 -8.08 -5.02
N THR A 160 3.98 -7.19 -4.44
CA THR A 160 5.41 -7.37 -4.16
C THR A 160 5.67 -8.01 -2.79
N ALA A 161 4.62 -8.38 -2.03
CA ALA A 161 4.78 -9.10 -0.77
C ALA A 161 5.29 -10.53 -1.03
N ASP A 162 6.22 -10.99 -0.19
CA ASP A 162 6.73 -12.35 -0.24
C ASP A 162 5.82 -13.26 0.61
N ASP A 163 4.64 -13.58 0.07
CA ASP A 163 3.64 -14.41 0.74
C ASP A 163 3.22 -15.55 -0.18
N ILE A 164 3.49 -16.77 0.27
CA ILE A 164 3.18 -17.99 -0.49
C ILE A 164 1.66 -18.16 -0.73
N ASN A 165 0.84 -17.59 0.12
CA ASN A 165 -0.63 -17.66 0.02
C ASN A 165 -1.22 -16.53 -0.84
N TYR A 166 -0.41 -15.54 -1.20
CA TYR A 166 -0.84 -14.42 -2.04
C TYR A 166 -0.72 -14.80 -3.52
N LYS A 167 -1.79 -15.36 -4.07
CA LYS A 167 -1.84 -15.80 -5.46
C LYS A 167 -2.65 -14.82 -6.31
N VAL A 168 -2.07 -14.42 -7.44
CA VAL A 168 -2.75 -13.67 -8.50
C VAL A 168 -2.68 -14.49 -9.76
N SER A 169 -3.83 -14.82 -10.33
CA SER A 169 -3.88 -15.47 -11.65
C SER A 169 -3.62 -14.45 -12.74
N VAL A 170 -2.61 -14.71 -13.56
CA VAL A 170 -2.09 -13.80 -14.58
C VAL A 170 -2.42 -14.33 -15.96
N LEU A 171 -2.84 -13.44 -16.84
CA LEU A 171 -3.03 -13.64 -18.27
C LEU A 171 -1.87 -12.99 -19.01
N LEU A 172 -1.18 -13.74 -19.83
CA LEU A 172 -0.12 -13.28 -20.72
C LEU A 172 -0.68 -13.30 -22.14
N SER A 173 -0.95 -12.12 -22.69
CA SER A 173 -1.52 -11.99 -24.04
C SER A 173 -0.43 -11.83 -25.07
N THR A 174 -0.42 -12.72 -26.08
CA THR A 174 0.54 -12.77 -27.17
C THR A 174 -0.17 -12.70 -28.52
N GLU A 175 0.57 -12.52 -29.59
CA GLU A 175 0.03 -12.58 -30.96
C GLU A 175 -0.57 -13.95 -31.32
N SER A 176 -0.08 -15.02 -30.67
CA SER A 176 -0.48 -16.42 -30.95
C SER A 176 -1.59 -16.94 -30.02
N GLY A 177 -2.01 -16.16 -29.01
CA GLY A 177 -3.03 -16.53 -28.06
C GLY A 177 -2.72 -16.09 -26.63
N ASP A 178 -3.61 -16.47 -25.73
CA ASP A 178 -3.57 -16.15 -24.31
C ASP A 178 -3.02 -17.31 -23.50
N TYR A 179 -2.07 -17.06 -22.62
CA TYR A 179 -1.48 -18.04 -21.72
C TYR A 179 -1.67 -17.62 -20.28
N TYR A 180 -1.84 -18.60 -19.40
CA TYR A 180 -2.10 -18.39 -17.99
C TYR A 180 -0.89 -18.76 -17.14
N GLY A 181 -0.76 -18.07 -16.00
CA GLY A 181 0.22 -18.37 -14.99
C GLY A 181 -0.20 -17.81 -13.64
N VAL A 182 0.59 -18.06 -12.61
CA VAL A 182 0.30 -17.58 -11.26
C VAL A 182 1.49 -16.82 -10.70
N LEU A 183 1.21 -15.64 -10.17
CA LEU A 183 2.20 -14.85 -9.43
C LEU A 183 2.68 -15.65 -8.23
N SER A 184 3.99 -15.85 -8.12
CA SER A 184 4.61 -16.70 -7.10
C SER A 184 5.75 -16.05 -6.34
N GLY A 185 5.94 -14.74 -6.48
CA GLY A 185 6.95 -13.99 -5.74
C GLY A 185 7.46 -12.76 -6.47
N TYR A 186 8.30 -12.01 -5.78
CA TYR A 186 8.93 -10.78 -6.25
C TYR A 186 10.44 -10.82 -6.05
N SER A 187 11.20 -10.49 -7.09
CA SER A 187 12.66 -10.36 -7.03
C SER A 187 13.06 -8.90 -6.82
N LYS A 188 13.59 -8.59 -5.64
CA LYS A 188 14.04 -7.23 -5.30
C LYS A 188 15.15 -6.71 -6.19
N ASN A 189 16.14 -7.56 -6.49
CA ASN A 189 17.33 -7.17 -7.25
C ASN A 189 17.02 -6.74 -8.67
N GLY A 190 15.94 -7.27 -9.27
CA GLY A 190 15.51 -6.92 -10.62
C GLY A 190 14.19 -6.15 -10.67
N LYS A 191 13.52 -5.91 -9.54
CA LYS A 191 12.15 -5.35 -9.49
C LYS A 191 11.16 -6.13 -10.38
N LEU A 192 11.29 -7.46 -10.41
CA LEU A 192 10.55 -8.35 -11.29
C LEU A 192 9.57 -9.21 -10.50
N LEU A 193 8.33 -9.30 -10.96
CA LEU A 193 7.38 -10.32 -10.52
C LEU A 193 7.68 -11.64 -11.19
N LYS A 194 7.54 -12.74 -10.46
CA LYS A 194 7.78 -14.09 -10.94
C LYS A 194 6.47 -14.82 -11.14
N ILE A 195 6.17 -15.16 -12.38
CA ILE A 195 5.00 -15.94 -12.76
C ILE A 195 5.42 -17.37 -13.03
N LYS A 196 4.77 -18.33 -12.39
CA LYS A 196 5.02 -19.76 -12.56
C LYS A 196 3.84 -20.47 -13.24
N TRP A 197 4.07 -21.73 -13.58
CA TRP A 197 3.10 -22.65 -14.17
C TRP A 197 2.52 -22.13 -15.51
N VAL A 198 3.37 -21.46 -16.27
CA VAL A 198 3.05 -21.08 -17.64
C VAL A 198 3.34 -22.26 -18.55
N ASP A 199 2.46 -22.49 -19.51
CA ASP A 199 2.58 -23.60 -20.46
C ASP A 199 3.98 -23.62 -21.11
N LYS A 200 4.59 -24.81 -21.16
CA LYS A 200 5.89 -25.04 -21.78
C LYS A 200 5.90 -24.66 -23.27
N ASP A 201 4.82 -24.97 -23.98
CA ASP A 201 4.70 -24.76 -25.43
C ASP A 201 4.21 -23.35 -25.78
N SER A 202 4.07 -22.46 -24.77
CA SER A 202 3.65 -21.08 -24.99
C SER A 202 4.64 -20.29 -25.85
N ASN A 203 4.14 -19.49 -26.81
CA ASN A 203 4.92 -18.60 -27.65
C ASN A 203 5.09 -17.17 -27.05
N ILE A 204 5.33 -17.10 -25.73
CA ILE A 204 5.52 -15.83 -25.03
C ILE A 204 6.86 -15.22 -25.43
N LYS A 205 6.85 -13.91 -25.66
CA LYS A 205 8.03 -13.09 -26.01
C LYS A 205 8.28 -12.00 -24.98
N VAL A 206 9.50 -11.50 -24.93
CA VAL A 206 9.83 -10.27 -24.18
C VAL A 206 9.03 -9.10 -24.77
N GLY A 207 8.42 -8.29 -23.92
CA GLY A 207 7.52 -7.20 -24.29
C GLY A 207 6.03 -7.56 -24.27
N ASP A 208 5.66 -8.85 -24.20
CA ASP A 208 4.24 -9.25 -24.08
C ASP A 208 3.64 -8.72 -22.80
N LYS A 209 2.34 -8.35 -22.85
CA LYS A 209 1.62 -7.75 -21.72
C LYS A 209 1.10 -8.81 -20.76
N ALA A 210 1.24 -8.52 -19.47
CA ALA A 210 0.66 -9.30 -18.39
C ALA A 210 -0.47 -8.53 -17.72
N THR A 211 -1.62 -9.17 -17.58
CA THR A 211 -2.82 -8.65 -16.91
C THR A 211 -3.38 -9.68 -15.91
N THR A 212 -4.29 -9.26 -15.07
CA THR A 212 -5.06 -10.21 -14.25
C THR A 212 -6.02 -11.01 -15.12
N SER A 213 -6.13 -12.32 -14.86
CA SER A 213 -7.00 -13.21 -15.66
C SER A 213 -8.47 -13.19 -15.24
N GLY A 214 -8.79 -12.73 -14.04
CA GLY A 214 -10.12 -12.87 -13.42
C GLY A 214 -10.37 -14.24 -12.78
N ILE A 215 -9.51 -15.24 -13.00
CA ILE A 215 -9.66 -16.57 -12.43
C ILE A 215 -9.44 -16.50 -10.91
N GLY A 216 -10.35 -17.13 -10.15
CA GLY A 216 -10.36 -17.10 -8.68
C GLY A 216 -11.25 -16.01 -8.07
N GLY A 217 -11.81 -15.10 -8.89
CA GLY A 217 -12.84 -14.15 -8.47
C GLY A 217 -12.40 -13.02 -7.52
N ILE A 218 -11.10 -12.96 -7.18
CA ILE A 218 -10.55 -11.92 -6.28
C ILE A 218 -10.13 -10.67 -7.06
N PHE A 219 -9.50 -10.87 -8.22
CA PHE A 219 -9.01 -9.77 -9.03
C PHE A 219 -9.87 -9.64 -10.31
N PRO A 220 -10.33 -8.43 -10.65
CA PRO A 220 -10.96 -8.15 -11.93
C PRO A 220 -10.11 -8.65 -13.10
N LYS A 221 -10.75 -9.10 -14.19
CA LYS A 221 -10.03 -9.45 -15.42
C LYS A 221 -9.50 -8.18 -16.09
N GLY A 222 -8.28 -8.27 -16.66
CA GLY A 222 -7.72 -7.22 -17.53
C GLY A 222 -7.02 -6.09 -16.80
N VAL A 223 -6.84 -6.16 -15.48
CA VAL A 223 -6.01 -5.17 -14.76
C VAL A 223 -4.54 -5.37 -15.14
N TYR A 224 -3.92 -4.33 -15.64
CA TYR A 224 -2.51 -4.36 -16.05
C TYR A 224 -1.58 -4.69 -14.89
N ILE A 225 -0.57 -5.52 -15.13
CA ILE A 225 0.46 -5.89 -14.15
C ILE A 225 1.84 -5.39 -14.60
N GLY A 226 2.19 -5.57 -15.87
CA GLY A 226 3.48 -5.21 -16.41
C GLY A 226 3.77 -5.89 -17.74
N GLU A 227 5.03 -5.95 -18.11
CA GLU A 227 5.51 -6.54 -19.38
C GLU A 227 6.53 -7.64 -19.14
N VAL A 228 6.56 -8.62 -20.01
CA VAL A 228 7.52 -9.72 -19.97
C VAL A 228 8.93 -9.18 -20.19
N GLU A 229 9.80 -9.35 -19.21
CA GLU A 229 11.21 -8.96 -19.26
C GLU A 229 12.13 -10.15 -19.54
N LYS A 230 11.75 -11.33 -19.02
CA LYS A 230 12.57 -12.54 -19.12
C LYS A 230 11.74 -13.80 -19.01
N ILE A 231 12.11 -14.81 -19.76
CA ILE A 231 11.51 -16.14 -19.74
C ILE A 231 12.59 -17.16 -19.42
N LYS A 232 12.26 -18.16 -18.60
CA LYS A 232 13.10 -19.30 -18.29
C LYS A 232 12.27 -20.58 -18.25
N GLU A 233 12.87 -21.69 -18.50
CA GLU A 233 12.30 -22.99 -18.17
C GLU A 233 12.33 -23.20 -16.64
N ASP A 234 11.38 -23.96 -16.12
CA ASP A 234 11.38 -24.33 -14.71
C ASP A 234 12.46 -25.41 -14.43
N LYS A 235 12.68 -25.71 -13.15
CA LYS A 235 13.73 -26.64 -12.73
C LYS A 235 13.57 -28.05 -13.32
N TYR A 236 12.36 -28.44 -13.68
CA TYR A 236 12.02 -29.77 -14.19
C TYR A 236 11.69 -29.79 -15.68
N ASN A 237 11.80 -28.65 -16.34
CA ASN A 237 11.49 -28.48 -17.77
C ASN A 237 10.03 -28.84 -18.15
N LEU A 238 9.10 -28.67 -17.17
CA LEU A 238 7.68 -28.97 -17.33
C LEU A 238 6.82 -27.71 -17.60
N SER A 239 7.34 -26.54 -17.25
CA SER A 239 6.65 -25.27 -17.42
C SER A 239 7.65 -24.14 -17.65
N LYS A 240 7.15 -22.98 -18.10
CA LYS A 240 7.93 -21.75 -18.15
C LYS A 240 7.74 -20.92 -16.88
N VAL A 241 8.80 -20.23 -16.49
CA VAL A 241 8.81 -19.19 -15.48
C VAL A 241 9.04 -17.85 -16.18
N VAL A 242 8.04 -16.99 -16.11
CA VAL A 242 8.05 -15.67 -16.75
C VAL A 242 8.31 -14.60 -15.70
N TYR A 243 9.20 -13.68 -16.00
CA TYR A 243 9.52 -12.54 -15.15
C TYR A 243 8.94 -11.29 -15.77
N ILE A 244 8.11 -10.58 -14.99
CA ILE A 244 7.38 -9.40 -15.41
C ILE A 244 8.02 -8.17 -14.79
N LYS A 245 8.36 -7.20 -15.62
CA LYS A 245 8.78 -5.86 -15.19
C LYS A 245 7.56 -5.01 -14.87
N ILE A 246 7.57 -4.39 -13.70
CA ILE A 246 6.50 -3.53 -13.21
C ILE A 246 6.88 -2.07 -13.43
N ASN A 247 5.94 -1.27 -13.96
CA ASN A 247 6.14 0.17 -14.16
C ASN A 247 5.73 1.01 -12.94
N GLN A 248 5.28 0.35 -11.84
CA GLN A 248 4.87 1.02 -10.61
C GLN A 248 6.05 1.23 -9.66
N ASP A 249 6.24 2.46 -9.20
CA ASP A 249 7.10 2.73 -8.04
C ASP A 249 6.32 2.52 -6.75
N PHE A 250 6.47 1.34 -6.16
CA PHE A 250 5.81 1.01 -4.89
C PHE A 250 6.32 1.84 -3.69
N ASN A 251 7.40 2.61 -3.84
CA ASN A 251 7.89 3.47 -2.76
C ASN A 251 7.18 4.82 -2.71
N ASN A 252 6.55 5.22 -3.80
CA ASN A 252 5.95 6.52 -3.97
C ASN A 252 4.51 6.39 -4.48
N ILE A 253 3.63 5.82 -3.65
CA ILE A 253 2.20 5.69 -3.92
C ILE A 253 1.47 6.57 -2.92
N HIS A 254 0.76 7.61 -3.39
CA HIS A 254 -0.03 8.50 -2.55
C HIS A 254 -1.53 8.24 -2.70
N TYR A 255 -1.98 7.95 -3.91
CA TYR A 255 -3.39 7.70 -4.22
C TYR A 255 -3.57 6.33 -4.88
N VAL A 256 -4.66 5.68 -4.53
CA VAL A 256 -5.05 4.37 -5.08
C VAL A 256 -6.55 4.33 -5.32
N THR A 257 -6.99 3.43 -6.19
CA THR A 257 -8.40 3.14 -6.41
C THR A 257 -8.69 1.70 -5.99
N VAL A 258 -9.68 1.52 -5.13
CA VAL A 258 -10.21 0.21 -4.76
C VAL A 258 -11.34 -0.13 -5.71
N LEU A 259 -11.30 -1.31 -6.32
CA LEU A 259 -12.34 -1.82 -7.21
C LEU A 259 -13.30 -2.70 -6.42
N LYS A 260 -14.55 -2.26 -6.32
CA LYS A 260 -15.65 -3.01 -5.70
C LYS A 260 -16.59 -3.49 -6.79
N ASP A 261 -16.94 -4.77 -6.75
CA ASP A 261 -17.92 -5.36 -7.66
C ASP A 261 -19.30 -4.69 -7.48
N ARG A 262 -19.97 -4.34 -8.57
CA ARG A 262 -21.32 -3.72 -8.57
C ARG A 262 -22.44 -4.75 -8.47
N LYS A 263 -22.25 -5.84 -7.72
CA LYS A 263 -23.33 -6.82 -7.49
C LYS A 263 -24.48 -6.21 -6.75
#